data_da386f3f7159095863499569570ba90d
#
_entry.id   da386f3f7159095863499569570ba90d
#
_cell.length_a   1.000
_cell.length_b   1.000
_cell.length_c   1.000
_cell.angle_alpha   90.00
_cell.angle_beta   90.00
_cell.angle_gamma   90.00
#
_symmetry.space_group_name_H-M   'P 1'
#
loop_
_entity.id
_entity.type
_entity.pdbx_description
1 polymer ?
#
loop_
_entity_poly.entity_id
_entity_poly.type
_entity_poly.pdbx_seq_one_letter_code
_entity_poly.pdbx_strand_id
1 'polypeptide(L)'
;TLKHSFGSLLQAYGLGYAVQVYRELDAAFYFVFELVARENIHCYLTRCGRFMGALNAEQRVLMTDELELRRKHLGHPFQMISESEQSEEIGAGRYVGGALIPDLGSIHPGLYHLGLLNTARSASAQIIGHTPVTAVRPDGTGFQVDTPRGVLMARDVIVATNGYTDSAVPWLRRRVIPFHGYMIATDVLSEDVITQILPNNRTFHDYNNNLVYIRQAPDQPRLLMGAYTGGPVDRLSTKAEKLKSRLDVIFPELSDVKLSRIWSGQCAGTFDLWPHVGMHNGLHYALGYCFAGLPMGTYLGDKAAKQVLGLQEASTVFADRTFRSHPLYTGNPWFVPLAMRWYDRQDAAYS
;
A
#
# COMPACT_ATOMS: atom_id res chain seq x y z
N THR A 1 2.90 -6.10 1.96
CA THR A 1 4.10 -6.14 2.84
C THR A 1 3.98 -5.04 3.88
N LEU A 2 4.30 -5.34 5.14
CA LEU A 2 4.49 -4.33 6.19
C LEU A 2 5.82 -3.60 6.01
N LYS A 3 6.00 -2.48 6.72
CA LYS A 3 7.30 -1.83 6.90
C LYS A 3 8.22 -2.59 7.87
N HIS A 4 7.67 -3.48 8.67
CA HIS A 4 8.42 -4.38 9.55
C HIS A 4 8.78 -5.67 8.80
N SER A 5 10.07 -5.95 8.63
CA SER A 5 10.55 -7.20 8.06
C SER A 5 10.32 -8.37 9.04
N PHE A 6 10.30 -9.60 8.53
CA PHE A 6 10.17 -10.79 9.39
C PHE A 6 11.33 -10.88 10.38
N GLY A 7 12.55 -10.59 9.90
CA GLY A 7 13.74 -10.57 10.74
C GLY A 7 13.65 -9.54 11.86
N SER A 8 13.15 -8.32 11.58
CA SER A 8 12.96 -7.29 12.62
C SER A 8 11.90 -7.68 13.66
N LEU A 9 10.81 -8.33 13.23
CA LEU A 9 9.78 -8.83 14.16
C LEU A 9 10.30 -10.00 15.00
N LEU A 10 11.05 -10.91 14.39
CA LEU A 10 11.71 -12.02 15.08
C LEU A 10 12.61 -11.51 16.19
N GLN A 11 13.43 -10.51 15.91
CA GLN A 11 14.34 -9.90 16.88
C GLN A 11 13.60 -9.16 18.01
N ALA A 12 12.55 -8.39 17.66
CA ALA A 12 11.86 -7.52 18.62
C ALA A 12 10.82 -8.25 19.48
N TYR A 13 10.15 -9.28 18.94
CA TYR A 13 8.96 -9.90 19.56
C TYR A 13 9.03 -11.44 19.62
N GLY A 14 10.08 -12.05 19.09
CA GLY A 14 10.24 -13.50 19.01
C GLY A 14 9.50 -14.17 17.86
N LEU A 15 9.82 -15.47 17.66
CA LEU A 15 9.37 -16.24 16.49
C LEU A 15 7.84 -16.39 16.43
N GLY A 16 7.21 -16.72 17.53
CA GLY A 16 5.75 -16.96 17.56
C GLY A 16 4.95 -15.76 17.08
N TYR A 17 5.31 -14.56 17.53
CA TYR A 17 4.65 -13.33 17.12
C TYR A 17 4.96 -12.97 15.66
N ALA A 18 6.22 -13.08 15.21
CA ALA A 18 6.61 -12.82 13.84
C ALA A 18 5.85 -13.72 12.85
N VAL A 19 5.74 -15.02 13.16
CA VAL A 19 4.96 -15.99 12.36
C VAL A 19 3.48 -15.62 12.35
N GLN A 20 2.89 -15.27 13.49
CA GLN A 20 1.48 -14.90 13.56
C GLN A 20 1.17 -13.67 12.69
N VAL A 21 2.00 -12.61 12.77
CA VAL A 21 1.84 -11.40 11.94
C VAL A 21 1.90 -11.74 10.45
N TYR A 22 2.91 -12.49 10.03
CA TYR A 22 3.07 -12.80 8.60
C TYR A 22 2.00 -13.73 8.06
N ARG A 23 1.49 -14.68 8.87
CA ARG A 23 0.32 -15.50 8.50
C ARG A 23 -0.94 -14.67 8.33
N GLU A 24 -1.14 -13.61 9.11
CA GLU A 24 -2.26 -12.69 8.88
C GLU A 24 -2.06 -11.80 7.65
N LEU A 25 -0.82 -11.47 7.28
CA LEU A 25 -0.55 -10.81 5.98
C LEU A 25 -0.89 -11.72 4.80
N ASP A 26 -0.57 -13.02 4.91
CA ASP A 26 -0.96 -14.00 3.92
C ASP A 26 -2.50 -14.14 3.86
N ALA A 27 -3.15 -14.22 5.00
CA ALA A 27 -4.60 -14.24 5.08
C ALA A 27 -5.23 -12.99 4.44
N ALA A 28 -4.68 -11.80 4.68
CA ALA A 28 -5.14 -10.57 4.04
C ALA A 28 -4.94 -10.58 2.52
N PHE A 29 -3.85 -11.17 2.04
CA PHE A 29 -3.60 -11.33 0.60
C PHE A 29 -4.61 -12.28 -0.04
N TYR A 30 -4.79 -13.47 0.51
CA TYR A 30 -5.74 -14.46 -0.03
C TYR A 30 -7.20 -14.00 0.11
N PHE A 31 -7.55 -13.27 1.16
CA PHE A 31 -8.88 -12.71 1.34
C PHE A 31 -9.31 -11.81 0.17
N VAL A 32 -8.37 -11.06 -0.44
CA VAL A 32 -8.69 -10.28 -1.65
C VAL A 32 -9.08 -11.21 -2.81
N PHE A 33 -8.36 -12.32 -3.02
CA PHE A 33 -8.70 -13.29 -4.07
C PHE A 33 -10.05 -13.96 -3.83
N GLU A 34 -10.31 -14.36 -2.61
CA GLU A 34 -11.59 -14.97 -2.20
C GLU A 34 -12.75 -13.98 -2.38
N LEU A 35 -12.58 -12.72 -1.96
CA LEU A 35 -13.60 -11.69 -2.09
C LEU A 35 -13.89 -11.37 -3.56
N VAL A 36 -12.84 -11.21 -4.38
CA VAL A 36 -12.99 -10.95 -5.82
C VAL A 36 -13.73 -12.08 -6.51
N ALA A 37 -13.41 -13.34 -6.18
CA ALA A 37 -14.08 -14.50 -6.74
C ALA A 37 -15.53 -14.61 -6.25
N ARG A 38 -15.78 -14.47 -4.96
CA ARG A 38 -17.10 -14.55 -4.34
C ARG A 38 -18.07 -13.50 -4.87
N GLU A 39 -17.59 -12.25 -5.00
CA GLU A 39 -18.41 -11.12 -5.44
C GLU A 39 -18.35 -10.90 -6.96
N ASN A 40 -17.68 -11.78 -7.70
CA ASN A 40 -17.50 -11.71 -9.16
C ASN A 40 -17.00 -10.33 -9.64
N ILE A 41 -15.95 -9.81 -8.99
CA ILE A 41 -15.40 -8.48 -9.31
C ILE A 41 -14.42 -8.58 -10.47
N HIS A 42 -14.74 -7.97 -11.61
CA HIS A 42 -13.85 -7.90 -12.78
C HIS A 42 -12.82 -6.79 -12.62
N CYS A 43 -11.61 -7.11 -12.13
CA CYS A 43 -10.58 -6.14 -11.79
C CYS A 43 -9.14 -6.55 -12.21
N TYR A 44 -9.01 -7.43 -13.20
CA TYR A 44 -7.72 -7.94 -13.69
C TYR A 44 -6.82 -8.46 -12.56
N LEU A 45 -7.41 -9.16 -11.57
CA LEU A 45 -6.65 -9.80 -10.50
C LEU A 45 -5.88 -10.99 -11.07
N THR A 46 -4.55 -10.99 -10.91
CA THR A 46 -3.65 -12.05 -11.40
C THR A 46 -2.60 -12.40 -10.37
N ARG A 47 -2.13 -13.65 -10.37
CA ARG A 47 -0.93 -14.11 -9.65
C ARG A 47 0.27 -14.06 -10.60
N CYS A 48 0.78 -12.87 -10.87
CA CYS A 48 1.88 -12.67 -11.81
C CYS A 48 3.27 -12.80 -11.17
N GLY A 49 3.35 -12.88 -9.84
CA GLY A 49 4.60 -12.80 -9.11
C GLY A 49 5.18 -11.38 -9.06
N ARG A 50 6.33 -11.27 -8.39
CA ARG A 50 7.08 -10.00 -8.27
C ARG A 50 8.57 -10.25 -8.39
N PHE A 51 9.23 -9.45 -9.20
CA PHE A 51 10.67 -9.32 -9.16
C PHE A 51 11.09 -8.14 -8.30
N MET A 52 12.00 -8.34 -7.36
CA MET A 52 12.60 -7.31 -6.51
C MET A 52 14.05 -7.13 -6.94
N GLY A 53 14.40 -5.96 -7.50
CA GLY A 53 15.74 -5.66 -7.98
C GLY A 53 16.65 -5.11 -6.88
N ALA A 54 17.86 -5.64 -6.75
CA ALA A 54 18.92 -5.13 -5.90
C ALA A 54 19.84 -4.19 -6.70
N LEU A 55 20.23 -3.05 -6.12
CA LEU A 55 21.12 -2.09 -6.77
C LEU A 55 22.61 -2.38 -6.52
N ASN A 56 22.89 -3.20 -5.51
CA ASN A 56 24.26 -3.63 -5.17
C ASN A 56 24.27 -4.96 -4.42
N ALA A 57 25.46 -5.49 -4.21
CA ALA A 57 25.66 -6.78 -3.54
C ALA A 57 25.17 -6.80 -2.09
N GLU A 58 25.29 -5.69 -1.35
CA GLU A 58 24.84 -5.59 0.04
C GLU A 58 23.31 -5.74 0.13
N GLN A 59 22.56 -4.98 -0.70
CA GLN A 59 21.11 -5.14 -0.80
C GLN A 59 20.69 -6.56 -1.16
N ARG A 60 21.45 -7.22 -2.04
CA ARG A 60 21.19 -8.60 -2.44
C ARG A 60 21.36 -9.58 -1.27
N VAL A 61 22.39 -9.39 -0.43
CA VAL A 61 22.59 -10.20 0.79
C VAL A 61 21.43 -9.98 1.78
N LEU A 62 21.10 -8.73 2.10
CA LEU A 62 19.99 -8.38 3.01
C LEU A 62 18.66 -8.98 2.55
N MET A 63 18.40 -8.92 1.24
CA MET A 63 17.20 -9.50 0.63
C MET A 63 17.20 -11.03 0.78
N THR A 64 18.33 -11.69 0.53
CA THR A 64 18.45 -13.14 0.66
C THR A 64 18.20 -13.59 2.10
N ASP A 65 18.84 -12.95 3.07
CA ASP A 65 18.70 -13.27 4.49
C ASP A 65 17.26 -13.17 4.97
N GLU A 66 16.57 -12.08 4.61
CA GLU A 66 15.15 -11.89 4.96
C GLU A 66 14.25 -12.97 4.31
N LEU A 67 14.47 -13.29 3.04
CA LEU A 67 13.67 -14.26 2.31
C LEU A 67 13.94 -15.71 2.77
N GLU A 68 15.18 -16.04 3.15
CA GLU A 68 15.54 -17.33 3.74
C GLU A 68 14.84 -17.51 5.11
N LEU A 69 14.81 -16.48 5.95
CA LEU A 69 14.06 -16.53 7.20
C LEU A 69 12.58 -16.81 6.95
N ARG A 70 11.97 -16.15 5.97
CA ARG A 70 10.57 -16.36 5.61
C ARG A 70 10.34 -17.74 5.00
N ARG A 71 11.23 -18.25 4.16
CA ARG A 71 11.16 -19.60 3.64
C ARG A 71 11.23 -20.64 4.75
N LYS A 72 12.19 -20.50 5.66
CA LYS A 72 12.42 -21.41 6.78
C LYS A 72 11.22 -21.50 7.74
N HIS A 73 10.58 -20.38 8.07
CA HIS A 73 9.57 -20.33 9.13
C HIS A 73 8.12 -20.26 8.62
N LEU A 74 7.91 -19.86 7.37
CA LEU A 74 6.60 -19.66 6.78
C LEU A 74 6.36 -20.53 5.54
N GLY A 75 7.42 -21.08 4.93
CA GLY A 75 7.33 -21.82 3.68
C GLY A 75 7.18 -20.91 2.43
N HIS A 76 7.45 -19.61 2.54
CA HIS A 76 7.30 -18.68 1.42
C HIS A 76 8.33 -18.97 0.34
N PRO A 77 7.91 -19.32 -0.89
CA PRO A 77 8.83 -19.61 -1.99
C PRO A 77 9.47 -18.33 -2.52
N PHE A 78 10.72 -18.41 -2.89
CA PHE A 78 11.43 -17.39 -3.65
C PHE A 78 12.58 -18.02 -4.46
N GLN A 79 13.03 -17.29 -5.47
CA GLN A 79 14.20 -17.64 -6.27
C GLN A 79 15.10 -16.40 -6.36
N MET A 80 16.39 -16.58 -6.05
CA MET A 80 17.37 -15.54 -6.33
C MET A 80 17.74 -15.58 -7.80
N ILE A 81 17.67 -14.43 -8.46
CA ILE A 81 18.02 -14.21 -9.86
C ILE A 81 19.38 -13.54 -9.92
N SER A 82 20.29 -14.06 -10.70
CA SER A 82 21.62 -13.47 -10.89
C SER A 82 21.56 -12.21 -11.76
N GLU A 83 22.63 -11.44 -11.78
CA GLU A 83 22.77 -10.27 -12.67
C GLU A 83 22.68 -10.67 -14.15
N SER A 84 23.23 -11.81 -14.52
CA SER A 84 23.16 -12.32 -15.90
C SER A 84 21.78 -12.81 -16.33
N GLU A 85 20.93 -13.22 -15.38
CA GLU A 85 19.58 -13.73 -15.63
C GLU A 85 18.49 -12.64 -15.47
N GLN A 86 18.82 -11.48 -14.91
CA GLN A 86 17.81 -10.47 -14.58
C GLN A 86 17.05 -9.92 -15.80
N SER A 87 17.66 -9.95 -17.00
CA SER A 87 17.00 -9.54 -18.25
C SER A 87 15.76 -10.39 -18.58
N GLU A 88 15.65 -11.60 -18.04
CA GLU A 88 14.45 -12.43 -18.13
C GLU A 88 13.28 -11.90 -17.29
N GLU A 89 13.56 -11.03 -16.32
CA GLU A 89 12.55 -10.46 -15.42
C GLU A 89 12.32 -8.95 -15.63
N ILE A 90 13.39 -8.21 -15.95
CA ILE A 90 13.34 -6.77 -16.21
C ILE A 90 14.44 -6.35 -17.19
N GLY A 91 14.09 -5.61 -18.22
CA GLY A 91 15.01 -5.07 -19.22
C GLY A 91 15.84 -3.87 -18.77
N ALA A 92 16.14 -3.72 -17.48
CA ALA A 92 16.89 -2.60 -16.91
C ALA A 92 18.28 -3.06 -16.46
N GLY A 93 19.33 -2.47 -17.03
CA GLY A 93 20.71 -2.86 -16.78
C GLY A 93 21.32 -2.32 -15.47
N ARG A 94 20.57 -1.62 -14.63
CA ARG A 94 21.10 -0.97 -13.41
C ARG A 94 21.11 -1.85 -12.15
N TYR A 95 20.46 -3.01 -12.20
CA TYR A 95 20.35 -3.92 -11.05
C TYR A 95 21.42 -5.02 -11.14
N VAL A 96 21.82 -5.54 -9.98
CA VAL A 96 22.80 -6.64 -9.87
C VAL A 96 22.11 -7.98 -9.58
N GLY A 97 20.96 -8.18 -10.22
CA GLY A 97 20.06 -9.30 -9.96
C GLY A 97 19.03 -8.94 -8.90
N GLY A 98 18.45 -9.94 -8.23
CA GLY A 98 17.39 -9.73 -7.25
C GLY A 98 16.69 -11.00 -6.83
N ALA A 99 15.44 -10.88 -6.36
CA ALA A 99 14.61 -12.01 -5.95
C ALA A 99 13.27 -12.04 -6.67
N LEU A 100 12.91 -13.20 -7.19
CA LEU A 100 11.57 -13.51 -7.68
C LEU A 100 10.75 -14.12 -6.55
N ILE A 101 9.58 -13.52 -6.27
CA ILE A 101 8.58 -14.04 -5.34
C ILE A 101 7.34 -14.43 -6.17
N PRO A 102 7.09 -15.73 -6.38
CA PRO A 102 6.02 -16.19 -7.28
C PRO A 102 4.62 -15.96 -6.74
N ASP A 103 4.43 -16.03 -5.42
CA ASP A 103 3.11 -15.95 -4.76
C ASP A 103 2.69 -14.51 -4.45
N LEU A 104 2.88 -13.61 -5.41
CA LEU A 104 2.36 -12.26 -5.35
C LEU A 104 1.54 -11.95 -6.59
N GLY A 105 0.71 -10.92 -6.51
CA GLY A 105 -0.22 -10.62 -7.57
C GLY A 105 -0.33 -9.13 -7.88
N SER A 106 -1.11 -8.86 -8.90
CA SER A 106 -1.47 -7.53 -9.33
C SER A 106 -2.98 -7.41 -9.57
N ILE A 107 -3.50 -6.21 -9.46
CA ILE A 107 -4.93 -5.91 -9.57
C ILE A 107 -5.11 -4.51 -10.14
N HIS A 108 -6.23 -4.22 -10.79
CA HIS A 108 -6.61 -2.86 -11.15
C HIS A 108 -7.36 -2.20 -9.97
N PRO A 109 -6.74 -1.29 -9.19
CA PRO A 109 -7.33 -0.79 -7.94
C PRO A 109 -8.66 -0.06 -8.14
N GLY A 110 -8.79 0.70 -9.24
CA GLY A 110 -10.02 1.44 -9.54
C GLY A 110 -11.21 0.52 -9.83
N LEU A 111 -11.01 -0.53 -10.63
CA LEU A 111 -12.05 -1.51 -10.92
C LEU A 111 -12.38 -2.34 -9.69
N TYR A 112 -11.39 -2.69 -8.87
CA TYR A 112 -11.61 -3.36 -7.58
C TYR A 112 -12.48 -2.50 -6.66
N HIS A 113 -12.13 -1.21 -6.49
CA HIS A 113 -12.92 -0.28 -5.69
C HIS A 113 -14.37 -0.16 -6.21
N LEU A 114 -14.55 -0.03 -7.53
CA LEU A 114 -15.88 0.03 -8.15
C LEU A 114 -16.68 -1.26 -7.88
N GLY A 115 -16.02 -2.41 -7.97
CA GLY A 115 -16.63 -3.71 -7.65
C GLY A 115 -17.11 -3.76 -6.20
N LEU A 116 -16.26 -3.38 -5.23
CA LEU A 116 -16.64 -3.31 -3.82
C LEU A 116 -17.79 -2.34 -3.57
N LEU A 117 -17.78 -1.18 -4.23
CA LEU A 117 -18.87 -0.20 -4.14
C LEU A 117 -20.20 -0.79 -4.63
N ASN A 118 -20.18 -1.51 -5.75
CA ASN A 118 -21.37 -2.14 -6.32
C ASN A 118 -21.86 -3.29 -5.43
N THR A 119 -20.96 -4.11 -4.88
CA THR A 119 -21.30 -5.16 -3.91
C THR A 119 -21.97 -4.55 -2.67
N ALA A 120 -21.44 -3.47 -2.11
CA ALA A 120 -22.05 -2.80 -0.97
C ALA A 120 -23.46 -2.27 -1.29
N ARG A 121 -23.65 -1.68 -2.47
CA ARG A 121 -24.97 -1.21 -2.92
C ARG A 121 -25.96 -2.38 -3.10
N SER A 122 -25.50 -3.49 -3.68
CA SER A 122 -26.34 -4.71 -3.83
C SER A 122 -26.75 -5.30 -2.49
N ALA A 123 -25.89 -5.12 -1.46
CA ALA A 123 -26.21 -5.45 -0.07
C ALA A 123 -27.06 -4.37 0.64
N SER A 124 -27.66 -3.45 -0.12
CA SER A 124 -28.53 -2.35 0.39
C SER A 124 -27.82 -1.30 1.25
N ALA A 125 -26.48 -1.21 1.19
CA ALA A 125 -25.76 -0.12 1.84
C ALA A 125 -26.04 1.21 1.12
N GLN A 126 -26.40 2.24 1.88
CA GLN A 126 -26.58 3.60 1.34
C GLN A 126 -25.22 4.29 1.20
N ILE A 127 -24.86 4.67 -0.01
CA ILE A 127 -23.61 5.37 -0.33
C ILE A 127 -23.93 6.84 -0.63
N ILE A 128 -23.50 7.73 0.23
CA ILE A 128 -23.75 9.17 0.11
C ILE A 128 -22.44 9.88 -0.24
N GLY A 129 -22.25 10.17 -1.51
CA GLY A 129 -21.11 10.93 -2.00
C GLY A 129 -21.23 12.44 -1.73
N HIS A 130 -20.11 13.17 -1.86
CA HIS A 130 -20.05 14.63 -1.71
C HIS A 130 -20.65 15.13 -0.39
N THR A 131 -20.50 14.32 0.68
CA THR A 131 -21.06 14.63 2.00
C THR A 131 -19.97 14.43 3.05
N PRO A 132 -19.04 15.40 3.19
CA PRO A 132 -17.98 15.29 4.18
C PRO A 132 -18.59 15.29 5.59
N VAL A 133 -18.09 14.39 6.44
CA VAL A 133 -18.37 14.42 7.87
C VAL A 133 -17.52 15.52 8.50
N THR A 134 -18.15 16.44 9.24
CA THR A 134 -17.46 17.58 9.87
C THR A 134 -17.20 17.36 11.36
N ALA A 135 -17.99 16.51 12.00
CA ALA A 135 -17.76 16.07 13.38
C ALA A 135 -18.45 14.73 13.65
N VAL A 136 -17.88 13.96 14.59
CA VAL A 136 -18.52 12.79 15.20
C VAL A 136 -18.50 12.99 16.70
N ARG A 137 -19.68 12.98 17.35
CA ARG A 137 -19.83 13.18 18.78
C ARG A 137 -20.61 12.05 19.41
N PRO A 138 -20.23 11.56 20.59
CA PRO A 138 -21.09 10.66 21.37
C PRO A 138 -22.44 11.31 21.67
N ASP A 139 -23.52 10.56 21.55
CA ASP A 139 -24.87 10.96 21.91
C ASP A 139 -25.67 9.79 22.48
N GLY A 140 -25.93 9.82 23.77
CA GLY A 140 -26.54 8.71 24.49
C GLY A 140 -25.71 7.43 24.34
N THR A 141 -26.33 6.38 23.77
CA THR A 141 -25.67 5.09 23.51
C THR A 141 -25.10 4.99 22.10
N GLY A 142 -25.13 6.08 21.30
CA GLY A 142 -24.68 6.10 19.93
C GLY A 142 -23.87 7.36 19.61
N PHE A 143 -24.00 7.83 18.39
CA PHE A 143 -23.24 8.95 17.84
C PHE A 143 -24.12 9.90 17.03
N GLN A 144 -23.86 11.19 17.17
CA GLN A 144 -24.26 12.23 16.24
C GLN A 144 -23.13 12.43 15.22
N VAL A 145 -23.47 12.35 13.93
CA VAL A 145 -22.54 12.56 12.81
C VAL A 145 -22.99 13.79 12.03
N ASP A 146 -22.22 14.86 12.12
CA ASP A 146 -22.53 16.14 11.48
C ASP A 146 -22.01 16.18 10.04
N THR A 147 -22.82 16.69 9.14
CA THR A 147 -22.47 16.95 7.74
C THR A 147 -23.07 18.28 7.26
N PRO A 148 -22.58 18.88 6.17
CA PRO A 148 -23.21 20.07 5.59
C PRO A 148 -24.64 19.84 5.11
N ARG A 149 -25.06 18.59 4.93
CA ARG A 149 -26.41 18.21 4.46
C ARG A 149 -27.38 17.86 5.58
N GLY A 150 -26.92 17.86 6.83
CA GLY A 150 -27.72 17.52 7.99
C GLY A 150 -26.97 16.62 8.97
N VAL A 151 -27.68 16.21 9.99
CA VAL A 151 -27.17 15.38 11.08
C VAL A 151 -27.70 13.96 10.94
N LEU A 152 -26.83 12.97 11.12
CA LEU A 152 -27.17 11.56 11.18
C LEU A 152 -27.01 11.07 12.62
N MET A 153 -27.97 10.27 13.07
CA MET A 153 -27.85 9.52 14.32
C MET A 153 -27.45 8.09 13.98
N ALA A 154 -26.40 7.60 14.59
CA ALA A 154 -25.86 6.25 14.34
C ALA A 154 -25.64 5.53 15.66
N ARG A 155 -25.97 4.23 15.72
CA ARG A 155 -25.62 3.37 16.86
C ARG A 155 -24.11 3.15 16.94
N ASP A 156 -23.50 2.83 15.80
CA ASP A 156 -22.08 2.54 15.67
C ASP A 156 -21.48 3.36 14.52
N VAL A 157 -20.22 3.76 14.63
CA VAL A 157 -19.48 4.47 13.60
C VAL A 157 -18.13 3.78 13.37
N ILE A 158 -17.80 3.51 12.09
CA ILE A 158 -16.48 3.04 11.67
C ILE A 158 -15.78 4.14 10.87
N VAL A 159 -14.64 4.58 11.34
CA VAL A 159 -13.78 5.55 10.60
C VAL A 159 -12.76 4.80 9.77
N ALA A 160 -12.91 4.86 8.45
CA ALA A 160 -12.04 4.21 7.46
C ALA A 160 -11.41 5.22 6.49
N THR A 161 -11.18 6.45 6.95
CA THR A 161 -10.74 7.60 6.15
C THR A 161 -9.25 7.55 5.77
N ASN A 162 -8.45 6.69 6.40
CA ASN A 162 -7.03 6.49 6.15
C ASN A 162 -6.26 7.83 6.00
N GLY A 163 -5.59 8.10 4.88
CA GLY A 163 -4.85 9.34 4.63
C GLY A 163 -5.70 10.62 4.59
N TYR A 164 -7.01 10.48 4.46
CA TYR A 164 -7.97 11.59 4.45
C TYR A 164 -8.59 11.91 5.82
N THR A 165 -8.02 11.33 6.90
CA THR A 165 -8.45 11.60 8.27
C THR A 165 -8.17 13.06 8.65
N ASP A 166 -9.22 13.79 9.02
CA ASP A 166 -9.18 15.22 9.30
C ASP A 166 -9.66 15.58 10.72
N SER A 167 -10.10 16.81 10.91
CA SER A 167 -10.56 17.34 12.19
C SER A 167 -11.92 16.79 12.66
N ALA A 168 -12.65 16.07 11.82
CA ALA A 168 -13.92 15.44 12.21
C ALA A 168 -13.71 14.42 13.34
N VAL A 169 -12.52 13.77 13.39
CA VAL A 169 -12.11 12.86 14.47
C VAL A 169 -10.71 13.23 14.97
N PRO A 170 -10.58 14.23 15.87
CA PRO A 170 -9.30 14.79 16.29
C PRO A 170 -8.34 13.76 16.91
N TRP A 171 -8.87 12.74 17.60
CA TRP A 171 -8.07 11.68 18.20
C TRP A 171 -7.32 10.87 17.13
N LEU A 172 -7.98 10.48 16.03
CA LEU A 172 -7.37 9.78 14.91
C LEU A 172 -6.43 10.68 14.12
N ARG A 173 -6.82 11.94 13.86
CA ARG A 173 -5.98 12.91 13.14
C ARG A 173 -4.57 13.06 13.73
N ARG A 174 -4.43 12.98 15.06
CA ARG A 174 -3.14 13.06 15.76
C ARG A 174 -2.30 11.79 15.68
N ARG A 175 -2.79 10.74 15.06
CA ARG A 175 -2.16 9.41 14.99
C ARG A 175 -1.83 8.97 13.58
N VAL A 176 -2.53 9.54 12.61
CA VAL A 176 -2.35 9.25 11.20
C VAL A 176 -1.44 10.29 10.57
N ILE A 177 -0.44 9.85 9.84
CA ILE A 177 0.52 10.67 9.12
C ILE A 177 0.18 10.58 7.63
N PRO A 178 -0.55 11.58 7.06
CA PRO A 178 -0.85 11.57 5.63
C PRO A 178 0.41 11.86 4.81
N PHE A 179 0.55 11.12 3.72
CA PHE A 179 1.58 11.34 2.72
C PHE A 179 1.01 11.02 1.32
N HIS A 180 1.66 11.54 0.29
CA HIS A 180 1.24 11.38 -1.10
C HIS A 180 2.09 10.33 -1.81
N GLY A 181 1.43 9.41 -2.52
CA GLY A 181 2.03 8.60 -3.56
C GLY A 181 1.80 9.25 -4.92
N TYR A 182 2.76 9.11 -5.83
CA TYR A 182 2.70 9.65 -7.18
C TYR A 182 2.94 8.54 -8.19
N MET A 183 2.15 8.55 -9.27
CA MET A 183 2.27 7.57 -10.35
C MET A 183 2.16 8.24 -11.70
N ILE A 184 2.90 7.70 -12.67
CA ILE A 184 2.81 8.03 -14.09
C ILE A 184 2.38 6.82 -14.90
N ALA A 185 1.79 7.08 -16.05
CA ALA A 185 1.59 6.12 -17.14
C ALA A 185 2.24 6.65 -18.40
N THR A 186 2.97 5.82 -19.12
CA THR A 186 3.47 6.13 -20.45
C THR A 186 2.32 6.21 -21.47
N ASP A 187 2.58 6.73 -22.65
CA ASP A 187 1.76 6.41 -23.82
C ASP A 187 1.81 4.90 -24.10
N VAL A 188 0.95 4.43 -24.99
CA VAL A 188 0.93 3.03 -25.42
C VAL A 188 2.26 2.70 -26.10
N LEU A 189 2.89 1.62 -25.65
CA LEU A 189 4.13 1.09 -26.20
C LEU A 189 3.80 0.00 -27.23
N SER A 190 4.76 -0.35 -28.07
CA SER A 190 4.63 -1.57 -28.87
C SER A 190 4.76 -2.81 -27.99
N GLU A 191 4.18 -3.92 -28.43
CA GLU A 191 4.27 -5.20 -27.70
C GLU A 191 5.73 -5.65 -27.56
N ASP A 192 6.58 -5.40 -28.53
CA ASP A 192 8.00 -5.72 -28.47
C ASP A 192 8.70 -4.94 -27.36
N VAL A 193 8.45 -3.63 -27.24
CA VAL A 193 9.06 -2.78 -26.22
C VAL A 193 8.59 -3.18 -24.82
N ILE A 194 7.29 -3.38 -24.62
CA ILE A 194 6.80 -3.74 -23.28
C ILE A 194 7.27 -5.13 -22.86
N THR A 195 7.37 -6.09 -23.80
CA THR A 195 7.92 -7.42 -23.57
C THR A 195 9.41 -7.38 -23.24
N GLN A 196 10.17 -6.50 -23.91
CA GLN A 196 11.58 -6.29 -23.57
C GLN A 196 11.76 -5.72 -22.15
N ILE A 197 10.88 -4.79 -21.73
CA ILE A 197 10.96 -4.15 -20.42
C ILE A 197 10.50 -5.08 -19.30
N LEU A 198 9.38 -5.79 -19.49
CA LEU A 198 8.76 -6.70 -18.50
C LEU A 198 8.42 -8.05 -19.16
N PRO A 199 9.43 -8.90 -19.46
CA PRO A 199 9.24 -10.13 -20.24
C PRO A 199 8.16 -11.06 -19.67
N ASN A 200 8.08 -11.17 -18.36
CA ASN A 200 7.14 -12.03 -17.65
C ASN A 200 5.89 -11.30 -17.13
N ASN A 201 5.71 -10.01 -17.50
CA ASN A 201 4.60 -9.16 -17.01
C ASN A 201 4.42 -9.22 -15.48
N ARG A 202 5.50 -9.35 -14.73
CA ARG A 202 5.48 -9.34 -13.26
C ARG A 202 5.41 -7.92 -12.73
N THR A 203 4.96 -7.77 -11.49
CA THR A 203 5.18 -6.53 -10.77
C THR A 203 6.65 -6.42 -10.38
N PHE A 204 7.17 -5.20 -10.38
CA PHE A 204 8.55 -4.91 -10.01
C PHE A 204 8.63 -3.84 -8.92
N HIS A 205 9.61 -3.93 -8.04
CA HIS A 205 10.12 -2.81 -7.26
C HIS A 205 11.61 -2.98 -6.96
N ASP A 206 12.34 -1.87 -6.79
CA ASP A 206 13.71 -1.89 -6.28
C ASP A 206 13.74 -2.04 -4.74
N TYR A 207 14.93 -2.26 -4.18
CA TYR A 207 15.12 -2.48 -2.73
C TYR A 207 15.52 -1.20 -1.98
N ASN A 208 15.09 -0.04 -2.47
CA ASN A 208 15.31 1.25 -1.82
C ASN A 208 14.27 1.55 -0.73
N ASN A 209 14.60 2.45 0.20
CA ASN A 209 13.63 2.98 1.18
C ASN A 209 12.52 3.79 0.48
N ASN A 210 12.91 4.67 -0.46
CA ASN A 210 12.01 5.39 -1.35
C ASN A 210 11.94 4.66 -2.69
N LEU A 211 11.36 3.47 -2.66
CA LEU A 211 11.35 2.51 -3.75
C LEU A 211 10.64 3.03 -5.01
N VAL A 212 11.13 2.55 -6.15
CA VAL A 212 10.41 2.59 -7.42
C VAL A 212 9.60 1.31 -7.57
N TYR A 213 8.35 1.42 -7.99
CA TYR A 213 7.51 0.29 -8.30
C TYR A 213 6.93 0.43 -9.70
N ILE A 214 6.97 -0.67 -10.45
CA ILE A 214 6.67 -0.70 -11.88
C ILE A 214 5.77 -1.89 -12.18
N ARG A 215 4.86 -1.71 -13.13
CA ARG A 215 4.08 -2.78 -13.73
C ARG A 215 3.55 -2.36 -15.09
N GLN A 216 3.17 -3.32 -15.91
CA GLN A 216 2.35 -3.07 -17.08
C GLN A 216 0.90 -2.74 -16.66
N ALA A 217 0.23 -1.85 -17.37
CA ALA A 217 -1.21 -1.67 -17.23
C ALA A 217 -1.94 -2.93 -17.72
N PRO A 218 -3.03 -3.35 -17.04
CA PRO A 218 -3.67 -4.63 -17.37
C PRO A 218 -4.52 -4.60 -18.65
N ASP A 219 -4.85 -3.42 -19.14
CA ASP A 219 -5.74 -3.18 -20.26
C ASP A 219 -5.03 -2.78 -21.54
N GLN A 220 -3.80 -2.30 -21.46
CA GLN A 220 -3.00 -1.84 -22.60
C GLN A 220 -1.50 -2.01 -22.33
N PRO A 221 -0.65 -2.14 -23.36
CA PRO A 221 0.80 -2.18 -23.23
C PRO A 221 1.36 -0.79 -22.89
N ARG A 222 1.14 -0.35 -21.64
CA ARG A 222 1.69 0.87 -21.04
C ARG A 222 2.48 0.51 -19.81
N LEU A 223 3.53 1.26 -19.53
CA LEU A 223 4.22 1.15 -18.26
C LEU A 223 3.61 2.09 -17.24
N LEU A 224 3.30 1.55 -16.07
CA LEU A 224 2.91 2.30 -14.88
C LEU A 224 4.10 2.32 -13.93
N MET A 225 4.50 3.52 -13.48
CA MET A 225 5.57 3.67 -12.51
C MET A 225 5.16 4.61 -11.38
N GLY A 226 5.48 4.24 -10.15
CA GLY A 226 5.38 5.10 -8.99
C GLY A 226 6.69 5.21 -8.23
N ALA A 227 6.94 6.39 -7.66
CA ALA A 227 8.08 6.69 -6.81
C ALA A 227 7.88 8.04 -6.10
N TYR A 228 8.91 8.51 -5.39
CA TYR A 228 8.97 9.84 -4.76
C TYR A 228 7.78 10.15 -3.86
N THR A 229 7.42 9.21 -3.01
CA THR A 229 6.44 9.40 -1.94
C THR A 229 6.83 10.60 -1.07
N GLY A 230 5.86 11.35 -0.58
CA GLY A 230 6.17 12.51 0.28
C GLY A 230 4.98 13.41 0.55
N GLY A 231 5.23 14.70 0.77
CA GLY A 231 4.21 15.72 0.94
C GLY A 231 3.49 16.08 -0.36
N PRO A 232 2.40 16.86 -0.27
CA PRO A 232 1.72 17.40 -1.44
C PRO A 232 2.66 18.28 -2.26
N VAL A 233 2.36 18.44 -3.53
CA VAL A 233 3.06 19.36 -4.45
C VAL A 233 2.06 20.33 -5.06
N ASP A 234 2.51 21.55 -5.32
CA ASP A 234 1.66 22.60 -5.92
C ASP A 234 1.28 22.24 -7.36
N ARG A 235 2.17 21.57 -8.09
CA ARG A 235 1.97 21.17 -9.48
C ARG A 235 2.36 19.72 -9.71
N LEU A 236 1.43 18.92 -10.21
CA LEU A 236 1.71 17.52 -10.58
C LEU A 236 2.73 17.41 -11.71
N SER A 237 2.81 18.41 -12.62
CA SER A 237 3.81 18.43 -13.71
C SER A 237 5.24 18.34 -13.19
N THR A 238 5.57 19.02 -12.08
CA THR A 238 6.90 18.92 -11.45
C THR A 238 7.25 17.51 -10.98
N LYS A 239 6.23 16.77 -10.50
CA LYS A 239 6.42 15.36 -10.14
C LYS A 239 6.48 14.46 -11.37
N ALA A 240 5.71 14.79 -12.43
CA ALA A 240 5.76 14.06 -13.68
C ALA A 240 7.16 14.11 -14.30
N GLU A 241 7.78 15.29 -14.35
CA GLU A 241 9.15 15.48 -14.86
C GLU A 241 10.18 14.64 -14.06
N LYS A 242 10.10 14.67 -12.73
CA LYS A 242 10.99 13.87 -11.87
C LYS A 242 10.78 12.35 -12.06
N LEU A 243 9.54 11.92 -12.15
CA LEU A 243 9.22 10.51 -12.40
C LEU A 243 9.68 10.08 -13.78
N LYS A 244 9.48 10.93 -14.81
CA LYS A 244 9.98 10.68 -16.18
C LYS A 244 11.49 10.57 -16.20
N SER A 245 12.21 11.51 -15.60
CA SER A 245 13.66 11.45 -15.51
C SER A 245 14.15 10.18 -14.81
N ARG A 246 13.44 9.71 -13.76
CA ARG A 246 13.75 8.45 -13.09
C ARG A 246 13.48 7.25 -14.00
N LEU A 247 12.38 7.29 -14.76
CA LEU A 247 12.03 6.26 -15.73
C LEU A 247 13.12 6.14 -16.81
N ASP A 248 13.61 7.27 -17.32
CA ASP A 248 14.62 7.34 -18.38
C ASP A 248 15.98 6.80 -17.91
N VAL A 249 16.30 6.97 -16.63
CA VAL A 249 17.50 6.37 -16.02
C VAL A 249 17.38 4.85 -15.91
N ILE A 250 16.16 4.34 -15.64
CA ILE A 250 15.92 2.89 -15.51
C ILE A 250 15.83 2.24 -16.89
N PHE A 251 15.15 2.88 -17.84
CA PHE A 251 14.90 2.42 -19.20
C PHE A 251 15.25 3.52 -20.20
N PRO A 252 16.53 3.66 -20.57
CA PRO A 252 16.96 4.70 -21.53
C PRO A 252 16.24 4.65 -22.87
N GLU A 253 15.77 3.47 -23.30
CA GLU A 253 15.00 3.23 -24.51
C GLU A 253 13.60 3.91 -24.48
N LEU A 254 13.13 4.33 -23.30
CA LEU A 254 11.87 5.07 -23.15
C LEU A 254 12.06 6.58 -23.09
N SER A 255 13.25 7.12 -23.35
CA SER A 255 13.54 8.57 -23.23
C SER A 255 12.60 9.45 -24.07
N ASP A 256 12.27 9.00 -25.28
CA ASP A 256 11.38 9.72 -26.21
C ASP A 256 9.88 9.42 -25.97
N VAL A 257 9.56 8.48 -25.09
CA VAL A 257 8.18 8.11 -24.79
C VAL A 257 7.52 9.16 -23.90
N LYS A 258 6.37 9.67 -24.33
CA LYS A 258 5.58 10.65 -23.59
C LYS A 258 4.79 10.01 -22.46
N LEU A 259 4.44 10.83 -21.47
CA LEU A 259 3.52 10.45 -20.41
C LEU A 259 2.09 10.74 -20.82
N SER A 260 1.22 9.76 -20.74
CA SER A 260 -0.22 9.92 -20.98
C SER A 260 -0.95 10.42 -19.75
N ARG A 261 -0.50 10.05 -18.55
CA ARG A 261 -1.17 10.40 -17.29
C ARG A 261 -0.16 10.58 -16.17
N ILE A 262 -0.54 11.45 -15.23
CA ILE A 262 0.02 11.52 -13.86
C ILE A 262 -1.12 11.65 -12.88
N TRP A 263 -1.02 10.98 -11.73
CA TRP A 263 -1.96 11.13 -10.63
C TRP A 263 -1.26 10.99 -9.28
N SER A 264 -1.98 11.38 -8.24
CA SER A 264 -1.55 11.29 -6.85
C SER A 264 -2.72 10.87 -5.98
N GLY A 265 -2.42 10.21 -4.88
CA GLY A 265 -3.38 9.86 -3.85
C GLY A 265 -2.75 9.96 -2.46
N GLN A 266 -3.60 10.26 -1.45
CA GLN A 266 -3.17 10.25 -0.06
C GLN A 266 -3.19 8.84 0.52
N CYS A 267 -2.08 8.47 1.13
CA CYS A 267 -1.94 7.29 1.97
C CYS A 267 -1.78 7.72 3.43
N ALA A 268 -1.81 6.76 4.33
CA ALA A 268 -1.52 7.01 5.73
C ALA A 268 -0.41 6.09 6.25
N GLY A 269 0.53 6.71 6.94
CA GLY A 269 1.41 6.03 7.89
C GLY A 269 0.97 6.28 9.32
N THR A 270 1.65 5.62 10.22
CA THR A 270 1.52 5.73 11.67
C THR A 270 2.91 5.88 12.28
N PHE A 271 3.01 6.38 13.50
CA PHE A 271 4.32 6.57 14.16
C PHE A 271 5.06 5.26 14.44
N ASP A 272 4.35 4.16 14.53
CA ASP A 272 4.91 2.82 14.75
C ASP A 272 4.95 1.97 13.48
N LEU A 273 4.53 2.54 12.34
CA LEU A 273 4.49 1.89 11.02
C LEU A 273 3.62 0.62 10.96
N TRP A 274 2.64 0.51 11.87
CA TRP A 274 1.67 -0.57 11.89
C TRP A 274 0.30 -0.13 11.35
N PRO A 275 -0.43 -1.03 10.66
CA PRO A 275 -1.87 -0.88 10.50
C PRO A 275 -2.58 -0.94 11.84
N HIS A 276 -3.64 -0.18 11.98
CA HIS A 276 -4.46 -0.16 13.19
C HIS A 276 -5.93 -0.43 12.88
N VAL A 277 -6.51 -1.34 13.65
CA VAL A 277 -7.95 -1.58 13.74
C VAL A 277 -8.30 -1.68 15.21
N GLY A 278 -9.44 -1.11 15.61
CA GLY A 278 -9.84 -1.13 17.02
C GLY A 278 -10.95 -0.14 17.32
N MET A 279 -11.08 0.20 18.60
CA MET A 279 -12.13 1.10 19.10
C MET A 279 -11.54 2.13 20.07
N HIS A 280 -12.04 3.36 20.01
CA HIS A 280 -11.73 4.42 20.97
C HIS A 280 -13.01 5.18 21.35
N ASN A 281 -13.38 5.18 22.61
CA ASN A 281 -14.61 5.77 23.12
C ASN A 281 -15.87 5.34 22.34
N GLY A 282 -15.98 4.04 22.02
CA GLY A 282 -17.07 3.47 21.24
C GLY A 282 -16.96 3.66 19.72
N LEU A 283 -16.08 4.52 19.25
CA LEU A 283 -15.87 4.76 17.82
C LEU A 283 -14.87 3.76 17.26
N HIS A 284 -15.29 2.95 16.30
CA HIS A 284 -14.44 1.99 15.62
C HIS A 284 -13.59 2.64 14.52
N TYR A 285 -12.43 2.06 14.23
CA TYR A 285 -11.57 2.55 13.17
C TYR A 285 -10.76 1.41 12.50
N ALA A 286 -10.43 1.59 11.22
CA ALA A 286 -9.46 0.78 10.48
C ALA A 286 -8.70 1.67 9.50
N LEU A 287 -7.39 1.88 9.73
CA LEU A 287 -6.57 2.84 8.97
C LEU A 287 -5.07 2.68 9.23
N GLY A 288 -4.25 3.53 8.58
CA GLY A 288 -2.82 3.58 8.83
C GLY A 288 -2.02 2.44 8.18
N TYR A 289 -2.40 2.00 7.00
CA TYR A 289 -1.90 0.77 6.36
C TYR A 289 -0.44 0.82 5.87
N CYS A 290 0.25 1.94 5.96
CA CYS A 290 1.69 2.07 5.69
C CYS A 290 2.15 1.39 4.38
N PHE A 291 1.51 1.68 3.24
CA PHE A 291 1.71 1.14 1.88
C PHE A 291 1.10 -0.25 1.60
N ALA A 292 0.60 -0.98 2.60
CA ALA A 292 -0.11 -2.24 2.39
C ALA A 292 -1.63 -2.07 2.19
N GLY A 293 -2.08 -0.89 1.72
CA GLY A 293 -3.48 -0.43 1.79
C GLY A 293 -4.49 -1.33 1.11
N LEU A 294 -4.19 -1.94 -0.05
CA LEU A 294 -5.19 -2.73 -0.76
C LEU A 294 -5.56 -4.02 0.02
N PRO A 295 -4.64 -4.95 0.31
CA PRO A 295 -5.00 -6.15 1.06
C PRO A 295 -5.38 -5.84 2.51
N MET A 296 -4.62 -4.98 3.19
CA MET A 296 -4.88 -4.68 4.60
C MET A 296 -6.14 -3.85 4.81
N GLY A 297 -6.46 -2.91 3.91
CA GLY A 297 -7.70 -2.13 3.98
C GLY A 297 -8.93 -3.01 3.80
N THR A 298 -8.87 -4.00 2.89
CA THR A 298 -9.93 -4.97 2.68
C THR A 298 -10.09 -5.88 3.91
N TYR A 299 -9.00 -6.47 4.38
CA TYR A 299 -8.99 -7.41 5.50
C TYR A 299 -9.38 -6.74 6.83
N LEU A 300 -8.79 -5.60 7.16
CA LEU A 300 -9.11 -4.89 8.40
C LEU A 300 -10.47 -4.19 8.35
N GLY A 301 -10.99 -3.88 7.16
CA GLY A 301 -12.38 -3.45 6.98
C GLY A 301 -13.37 -4.55 7.38
N ASP A 302 -13.13 -5.79 6.97
CA ASP A 302 -13.89 -6.97 7.39
C ASP A 302 -13.77 -7.18 8.92
N LYS A 303 -12.56 -7.08 9.48
CA LYS A 303 -12.34 -7.17 10.93
C LYS A 303 -13.10 -6.09 11.72
N ALA A 304 -13.07 -4.83 11.25
CA ALA A 304 -13.81 -3.75 11.88
C ALA A 304 -15.34 -3.98 11.86
N ALA A 305 -15.88 -4.47 10.74
CA ALA A 305 -17.30 -4.84 10.66
C ALA A 305 -17.65 -5.96 11.65
N LYS A 306 -16.80 -6.99 11.75
CA LYS A 306 -16.97 -8.09 12.70
C LYS A 306 -16.85 -7.64 14.16
N GLN A 307 -15.99 -6.64 14.46
CA GLN A 307 -15.93 -6.03 15.80
C GLN A 307 -17.26 -5.36 16.18
N VAL A 308 -17.86 -4.59 15.28
CA VAL A 308 -19.19 -3.97 15.50
C VAL A 308 -20.26 -5.01 15.76
N LEU A 309 -20.18 -6.17 15.07
CA LEU A 309 -21.12 -7.27 15.22
C LEU A 309 -20.84 -8.17 16.44
N GLY A 310 -19.74 -7.94 17.16
CA GLY A 310 -19.36 -8.76 18.33
C GLY A 310 -18.92 -10.18 17.99
N LEU A 311 -18.46 -10.43 16.75
CA LEU A 311 -18.07 -11.77 16.28
C LEU A 311 -16.65 -12.13 16.72
N GLN A 312 -16.39 -13.40 17.03
CA GLN A 312 -15.06 -13.89 17.44
C GLN A 312 -14.02 -13.76 16.33
N GLU A 313 -14.44 -13.89 15.08
CA GLU A 313 -13.60 -13.74 13.88
C GLU A 313 -13.05 -12.31 13.68
N ALA A 314 -13.47 -11.35 14.51
CA ALA A 314 -12.89 -10.02 14.58
C ALA A 314 -11.44 -10.01 15.09
N SER A 315 -11.01 -11.07 15.79
CA SER A 315 -9.65 -11.16 16.35
C SER A 315 -8.57 -11.04 15.27
N THR A 316 -7.53 -10.25 15.57
CA THR A 316 -6.37 -10.01 14.69
C THR A 316 -5.20 -9.47 15.51
N VAL A 317 -3.97 -9.75 15.09
CA VAL A 317 -2.74 -9.20 15.72
C VAL A 317 -2.64 -7.68 15.56
N PHE A 318 -3.44 -7.07 14.71
CA PHE A 318 -3.47 -5.63 14.45
C PHE A 318 -4.50 -4.90 15.33
N ALA A 319 -5.35 -5.63 16.08
CA ALA A 319 -6.31 -5.04 17.01
C ALA A 319 -5.62 -4.59 18.30
N ASP A 320 -6.23 -3.61 18.95
CA ASP A 320 -5.91 -3.15 20.32
C ASP A 320 -4.43 -2.79 20.56
N ARG A 321 -3.72 -2.52 19.48
CA ARG A 321 -2.34 -2.00 19.58
C ARG A 321 -2.38 -0.57 20.08
N THR A 322 -1.40 -0.21 20.93
CA THR A 322 -1.23 1.18 21.39
C THR A 322 -1.05 2.09 20.18
N PHE A 323 -2.09 2.84 19.85
CA PHE A 323 -2.04 3.78 18.72
C PHE A 323 -1.32 5.05 19.13
N ARG A 324 -0.02 5.13 18.83
CA ARG A 324 0.87 6.20 19.28
C ARG A 324 0.56 7.54 18.62
N SER A 325 0.79 8.62 19.36
CA SER A 325 0.80 10.00 18.86
C SER A 325 2.05 10.71 19.37
N HIS A 326 2.37 11.84 18.80
CA HIS A 326 3.48 12.68 19.26
C HIS A 326 2.94 14.03 19.76
N PRO A 327 3.41 14.58 20.89
CA PRO A 327 2.88 15.83 21.47
C PRO A 327 2.89 17.03 20.52
N LEU A 328 3.91 17.13 19.67
CA LEU A 328 4.08 18.23 18.69
C LEU A 328 3.32 17.97 17.36
N TYR A 329 2.59 16.86 17.25
CA TYR A 329 1.87 16.49 16.04
C TYR A 329 0.38 16.71 16.19
N THR A 330 -0.18 17.62 15.42
CA THR A 330 -1.60 17.97 15.43
C THR A 330 -2.35 17.55 14.15
N GLY A 331 -1.74 16.68 13.33
CA GLY A 331 -2.30 16.22 12.06
C GLY A 331 -1.70 16.91 10.82
N ASN A 332 -0.74 17.83 11.00
CA ASN A 332 0.03 18.39 9.89
C ASN A 332 1.42 17.70 9.84
N PRO A 333 1.73 16.93 8.79
CA PRO A 333 2.96 16.13 8.70
C PRO A 333 4.17 16.97 8.26
N TRP A 334 4.46 18.07 8.95
CA TRP A 334 5.55 19.02 8.65
C TRP A 334 6.94 18.37 8.54
N PHE A 335 7.14 17.25 9.21
CA PHE A 335 8.42 16.51 9.22
C PHE A 335 8.56 15.54 8.03
N VAL A 336 7.49 15.20 7.31
CA VAL A 336 7.55 14.24 6.19
C VAL A 336 8.56 14.65 5.11
N PRO A 337 8.66 15.92 4.67
CA PRO A 337 9.68 16.31 3.72
C PRO A 337 11.13 16.07 4.20
N LEU A 338 11.37 16.21 5.50
CA LEU A 338 12.68 15.97 6.09
C LEU A 338 12.99 14.46 6.17
N ALA A 339 12.00 13.66 6.58
CA ALA A 339 12.11 12.20 6.62
C ALA A 339 12.40 11.64 5.21
N MET A 340 11.70 12.14 4.17
CA MET A 340 11.92 11.69 2.80
C MET A 340 13.31 12.07 2.28
N ARG A 341 13.82 13.27 2.60
CA ARG A 341 15.21 13.66 2.27
C ARG A 341 16.25 12.77 2.97
N TRP A 342 15.95 12.31 4.17
CA TRP A 342 16.83 11.40 4.90
C TRP A 342 16.86 10.02 4.23
N TYR A 343 15.71 9.48 3.82
CA TYR A 343 15.62 8.25 3.04
C TYR A 343 16.34 8.37 1.69
N ASP A 344 16.14 9.48 0.95
CA ASP A 344 16.81 9.73 -0.32
C ASP A 344 18.35 9.74 -0.16
N ARG A 345 18.89 10.28 0.98
CA ARG A 345 20.31 10.23 1.27
C ARG A 345 20.81 8.82 1.60
N GLN A 346 20.03 8.03 2.31
CA GLN A 346 20.39 6.63 2.56
C GLN A 346 20.41 5.85 1.25
N ASP A 347 19.39 6.02 0.41
CA ASP A 347 19.31 5.34 -0.88
C ASP A 347 20.44 5.76 -1.82
N ALA A 348 20.89 7.04 -1.77
CA ALA A 348 22.03 7.52 -2.53
C ALA A 348 23.39 6.90 -2.10
N ALA A 349 23.49 6.42 -0.88
CA ALA A 349 24.69 5.69 -0.42
C ALA A 349 24.76 4.27 -1.00
N TYR A 350 23.66 3.75 -1.54
CA TYR A 350 23.55 2.43 -2.19
C TYR A 350 23.50 2.51 -3.73
N SER A 351 23.58 3.73 -4.32
CA SER A 351 23.44 3.98 -5.77
C SER A 351 24.76 3.92 -6.52
#